data_c1ba5c60b7a5ab7be09b36bdf0684fe8
#
_entry.id   c1ba5c60b7a5ab7be09b36bdf0684fe8
#
_cell.length_a   1.000
_cell.length_b   1.000
_cell.length_c   1.000
_cell.angle_alpha   90.00
_cell.angle_beta   90.00
_cell.angle_gamma   90.00
#
_symmetry.space_group_name_H-M   'P 1'
#
loop_
_entity.id
_entity.type
_entity.pdbx_description
1 polymer ?
#
loop_
_entity_poly.entity_id
_entity_poly.type
_entity_poly.pdbx_seq_one_letter_code
_entity_poly.pdbx_strand_id
1 'polypeptide(L)'
;MKQIIIIWVLVVAGLVRADGAPLCAEERDALAFLEYVTGPLPAAEEKDWWNIGGTQHGIFAKRYSIAFAGYAAAAIGMRGDAETTNRVGRILGHCVERFIRRDVWAYSQSKSYWGKKPWAPDPCYRENVMYTGHLLQLLAFYEWFTHDRRYWDGGFDFVWKPQQKVHYTVQRLIDVTVEQMRANDSGGVTCEPGLLFFPCNNHPHYALKLFSRLGHGDWSADAAKWEKWALAHYPGPAVGGGALKLVYHVRTGLFYPRGNPGLDGWSLLWYEAWARDRATALDLWKSVVAHIDWRMYSEPTDAVAGHGCCDPQPVSASVAAAFLCAAARACDDPATAARLEGPLDAKYLVRRAGRYYLDLDREWRIGASAQRIIALAISHGSSFRALAFGH
;
A
#
# COMPACT_ATOMS: atom_id res chain seq x y z
N MET A 1 27.68 36.32 41.99
CA MET A 1 26.75 35.90 40.92
C MET A 1 27.30 34.62 40.30
N LYS A 2 26.72 33.48 40.60
CA LYS A 2 27.13 32.19 40.01
C LYS A 2 26.25 31.95 38.78
N GLN A 3 26.86 31.92 37.59
CA GLN A 3 26.19 31.54 36.34
C GLN A 3 25.96 30.02 36.36
N ILE A 4 24.70 29.63 36.35
CA ILE A 4 24.30 28.24 36.16
C ILE A 4 24.23 28.00 34.64
N ILE A 5 25.18 27.24 34.14
CA ILE A 5 25.17 26.75 32.76
C ILE A 5 24.23 25.53 32.71
N ILE A 6 23.04 25.69 32.12
CA ILE A 6 22.14 24.57 31.85
C ILE A 6 22.62 23.92 30.55
N ILE A 7 23.27 22.77 30.65
CA ILE A 7 23.61 21.92 29.51
C ILE A 7 22.35 21.13 29.14
N TRP A 8 21.72 21.51 28.02
CA TRP A 8 20.71 20.67 27.37
C TRP A 8 21.41 19.45 26.76
N VAL A 9 21.33 18.32 27.42
CA VAL A 9 21.66 17.02 26.83
C VAL A 9 20.49 16.67 25.89
N LEU A 10 20.70 16.87 24.62
CA LEU A 10 19.86 16.27 23.58
C LEU A 10 20.04 14.75 23.68
N VAL A 11 19.11 14.08 24.37
CA VAL A 11 18.94 12.64 24.26
C VAL A 11 18.35 12.39 22.87
N VAL A 12 19.21 12.26 21.89
CA VAL A 12 18.86 11.56 20.67
C VAL A 12 18.62 10.12 21.10
N ALA A 13 17.36 9.77 21.36
CA ALA A 13 16.95 8.40 21.48
C ALA A 13 17.18 7.75 20.10
N GLY A 14 18.42 7.35 19.84
CA GLY A 14 18.73 6.42 18.78
C GLY A 14 17.88 5.19 19.07
N LEU A 15 16.89 4.94 18.23
CA LEU A 15 16.24 3.64 18.15
C LEU A 15 17.34 2.64 17.80
N VAL A 16 17.96 2.06 18.84
CA VAL A 16 18.86 0.90 18.69
C VAL A 16 17.93 -0.17 18.12
N ARG A 17 18.00 -0.38 16.81
CA ARG A 17 17.47 -1.61 16.21
C ARG A 17 18.23 -2.74 16.90
N ALA A 18 17.54 -3.60 17.62
CA ALA A 18 18.09 -4.89 18.00
C ALA A 18 18.67 -5.51 16.73
N ASP A 19 19.87 -6.06 16.78
CA ASP A 19 20.49 -6.77 15.66
C ASP A 19 19.43 -7.75 15.13
N GLY A 20 18.89 -7.45 13.93
CA GLY A 20 17.80 -8.22 13.36
C GLY A 20 18.24 -9.66 13.16
N ALA A 21 17.33 -10.59 13.33
CA ALA A 21 17.63 -11.99 13.01
C ALA A 21 17.98 -12.08 11.51
N PRO A 22 18.99 -12.88 11.13
CA PRO A 22 19.36 -13.02 9.73
C PRO A 22 18.17 -13.49 8.89
N LEU A 23 18.01 -12.90 7.72
CA LEU A 23 16.98 -13.29 6.78
C LEU A 23 17.11 -14.76 6.39
N CYS A 24 16.01 -15.49 6.31
CA CYS A 24 16.01 -16.85 5.76
C CYS A 24 16.34 -16.85 4.24
N ALA A 25 16.54 -18.00 3.65
CA ALA A 25 16.88 -18.11 2.23
C ALA A 25 15.79 -17.49 1.34
N GLU A 26 14.53 -17.77 1.65
CA GLU A 26 13.38 -17.25 0.88
C GLU A 26 13.24 -15.73 0.97
N GLU A 27 13.47 -15.14 2.14
CA GLU A 27 13.48 -13.68 2.31
C GLU A 27 14.64 -13.03 1.54
N ARG A 28 15.82 -13.66 1.50
CA ARG A 28 16.94 -13.17 0.69
C ARG A 28 16.63 -13.23 -0.81
N ASP A 29 16.02 -14.31 -1.30
CA ASP A 29 15.61 -14.45 -2.68
C ASP A 29 14.49 -13.46 -3.05
N ALA A 30 13.55 -13.22 -2.13
CA ALA A 30 12.50 -12.23 -2.28
C ALA A 30 13.07 -10.79 -2.35
N LEU A 31 14.02 -10.46 -1.47
CA LEU A 31 14.68 -9.16 -1.49
C LEU A 31 15.49 -8.95 -2.78
N ALA A 32 16.21 -9.97 -3.23
CA ALA A 32 16.95 -9.93 -4.50
C ALA A 32 15.99 -9.78 -5.71
N PHE A 33 14.84 -10.45 -5.68
CA PHE A 33 13.81 -10.25 -6.69
C PHE A 33 13.27 -8.82 -6.70
N LEU A 34 12.98 -8.24 -5.54
CA LEU A 34 12.49 -6.86 -5.44
C LEU A 34 13.56 -5.87 -5.93
N GLU A 35 14.84 -6.04 -5.57
CA GLU A 35 15.93 -5.20 -6.10
C GLU A 35 16.00 -5.29 -7.64
N TYR A 36 15.89 -6.49 -8.18
CA TYR A 36 15.91 -6.71 -9.63
C TYR A 36 14.76 -5.97 -10.32
N VAL A 37 13.52 -6.17 -9.90
CA VAL A 37 12.36 -5.59 -10.62
C VAL A 37 12.22 -4.09 -10.41
N THR A 38 12.67 -3.52 -9.29
CA THR A 38 12.54 -2.08 -9.00
C THR A 38 13.74 -1.27 -9.51
N GLY A 39 14.89 -1.89 -9.66
CA GLY A 39 16.11 -1.26 -10.14
C GLY A 39 16.07 -0.93 -11.64
N PRO A 40 17.20 -0.42 -12.17
CA PRO A 40 17.37 -0.21 -13.59
C PRO A 40 17.34 -1.56 -14.33
N LEU A 41 16.43 -1.71 -15.28
CA LEU A 41 16.31 -2.89 -16.10
C LEU A 41 16.72 -2.60 -17.56
N PRO A 42 17.28 -3.60 -18.30
CA PRO A 42 17.37 -3.52 -19.74
C PRO A 42 16.00 -3.28 -20.38
N ALA A 43 15.95 -2.54 -21.48
CA ALA A 43 14.69 -2.11 -22.10
C ALA A 43 13.71 -3.28 -22.41
N ALA A 44 14.22 -4.44 -22.79
CA ALA A 44 13.40 -5.63 -23.04
C ALA A 44 12.77 -6.17 -21.75
N GLU A 45 13.53 -6.21 -20.66
CA GLU A 45 13.06 -6.67 -19.34
C GLU A 45 12.16 -5.63 -18.68
N GLU A 46 12.48 -4.34 -18.83
CA GLU A 46 11.58 -3.25 -18.42
C GLU A 46 10.20 -3.41 -19.07
N LYS A 47 10.18 -3.72 -20.36
CA LYS A 47 8.94 -3.99 -21.10
C LYS A 47 8.23 -5.25 -20.61
N ASP A 48 8.94 -6.26 -20.21
CA ASP A 48 8.33 -7.50 -19.71
C ASP A 48 7.73 -7.34 -18.31
N TRP A 49 8.43 -6.69 -17.40
CA TRP A 49 7.98 -6.52 -16.02
C TRP A 49 7.01 -5.34 -15.81
N TRP A 50 7.23 -4.22 -16.52
CA TRP A 50 6.55 -2.96 -16.24
C TRP A 50 5.66 -2.43 -17.37
N ASN A 51 5.66 -3.04 -18.55
CA ASN A 51 4.71 -2.65 -19.58
C ASN A 51 3.32 -3.22 -19.28
N ILE A 52 2.87 -2.94 -18.12
CA ILE A 52 1.52 -3.15 -17.65
C ILE A 52 0.72 -2.01 -18.22
N GLY A 53 -0.21 -2.27 -19.11
CA GLY A 53 -0.94 -1.30 -19.89
C GLY A 53 -1.38 -0.03 -19.17
N GLY A 54 -1.62 1.01 -19.89
CA GLY A 54 -1.46 2.39 -19.48
C GLY A 54 -2.67 3.19 -19.07
N THR A 55 -3.84 2.63 -18.81
CA THR A 55 -4.98 3.45 -18.38
C THR A 55 -5.54 3.00 -17.05
N GLN A 56 -6.12 3.94 -16.31
CA GLN A 56 -6.79 3.64 -15.05
C GLN A 56 -8.01 2.74 -15.25
N HIS A 57 -8.73 2.90 -16.35
CA HIS A 57 -9.87 2.07 -16.68
C HIS A 57 -9.46 0.88 -17.55
N GLY A 58 -9.62 -0.31 -17.03
CA GLY A 58 -9.46 -1.56 -17.76
C GLY A 58 -8.05 -2.06 -17.93
N ILE A 59 -7.03 -1.35 -17.43
CA ILE A 59 -5.65 -1.82 -17.44
C ILE A 59 -4.94 -1.41 -16.17
N PHE A 60 -4.14 -2.29 -15.67
CA PHE A 60 -3.49 -2.30 -14.39
C PHE A 60 -2.60 -1.10 -14.23
N ALA A 61 -2.90 -0.36 -13.24
CA ALA A 61 -2.17 0.81 -12.94
C ALA A 61 -0.81 0.44 -12.37
N LYS A 62 0.26 0.79 -13.07
CA LYS A 62 1.66 0.62 -12.63
C LYS A 62 1.87 1.06 -11.18
N ARG A 63 1.14 2.10 -10.74
CA ARG A 63 1.21 2.63 -9.37
C ARG A 63 1.01 1.57 -8.30
N TYR A 64 0.09 0.63 -8.49
CA TYR A 64 -0.15 -0.43 -7.50
C TYR A 64 1.03 -1.40 -7.42
N SER A 65 1.51 -1.89 -8.55
CA SER A 65 2.65 -2.81 -8.58
C SER A 65 3.90 -2.18 -7.98
N ILE A 66 4.17 -0.89 -8.26
CA ILE A 66 5.31 -0.16 -7.69
C ILE A 66 5.14 -0.01 -6.18
N ALA A 67 3.96 0.42 -5.73
CA ALA A 67 3.68 0.61 -4.31
C ALA A 67 3.81 -0.72 -3.54
N PHE A 68 3.20 -1.78 -4.03
CA PHE A 68 3.24 -3.09 -3.38
C PHE A 68 4.66 -3.65 -3.33
N ALA A 69 5.49 -3.48 -4.37
CA ALA A 69 6.91 -3.86 -4.33
C ALA A 69 7.66 -3.11 -3.22
N GLY A 70 7.44 -1.81 -3.07
CA GLY A 70 7.99 -1.02 -1.97
C GLY A 70 7.51 -1.49 -0.60
N TYR A 71 6.24 -1.85 -0.46
CA TYR A 71 5.68 -2.37 0.80
C TYR A 71 6.25 -3.74 1.17
N ALA A 72 6.45 -4.61 0.18
CA ALA A 72 7.09 -5.91 0.39
C ALA A 72 8.55 -5.75 0.83
N ALA A 73 9.28 -4.80 0.24
CA ALA A 73 10.63 -4.47 0.68
C ALA A 73 10.63 -3.94 2.13
N ALA A 74 9.71 -3.03 2.47
CA ALA A 74 9.56 -2.53 3.83
C ALA A 74 9.26 -3.66 4.83
N ALA A 75 8.41 -4.63 4.48
CA ALA A 75 8.11 -5.79 5.32
C ALA A 75 9.38 -6.60 5.64
N ILE A 76 10.22 -6.89 4.64
CA ILE A 76 11.52 -7.57 4.87
C ILE A 76 12.45 -6.68 5.70
N GLY A 77 12.50 -5.39 5.42
CA GLY A 77 13.38 -4.43 6.10
C GLY A 77 13.13 -4.28 7.59
N MET A 78 11.92 -4.59 8.08
CA MET A 78 11.62 -4.55 9.52
C MET A 78 12.41 -5.58 10.33
N ARG A 79 12.89 -6.65 9.69
CA ARG A 79 13.61 -7.74 10.32
C ARG A 79 15.10 -7.73 10.08
N GLY A 80 15.51 -7.10 8.98
CA GLY A 80 16.87 -7.17 8.51
C GLY A 80 17.88 -6.36 9.34
N ASP A 81 19.13 -6.69 9.14
CA ASP A 81 20.28 -5.95 9.63
C ASP A 81 20.49 -4.61 8.87
N ALA A 82 21.56 -3.91 9.16
CA ALA A 82 21.89 -2.64 8.51
C ALA A 82 22.09 -2.78 6.99
N GLU A 83 22.65 -3.90 6.51
CA GLU A 83 22.82 -4.16 5.09
C GLU A 83 21.45 -4.31 4.39
N THR A 84 20.58 -5.13 4.97
CA THR A 84 19.20 -5.29 4.50
C THR A 84 18.46 -3.97 4.50
N THR A 85 18.60 -3.16 5.55
CA THR A 85 18.02 -1.83 5.64
C THR A 85 18.49 -0.91 4.50
N ASN A 86 19.77 -0.92 4.18
CA ASN A 86 20.33 -0.13 3.08
C ASN A 86 19.79 -0.60 1.71
N ARG A 87 19.63 -1.91 1.53
CA ARG A 87 19.04 -2.49 0.31
C ARG A 87 17.58 -2.07 0.17
N VAL A 88 16.80 -2.18 1.24
CA VAL A 88 15.41 -1.72 1.28
C VAL A 88 15.29 -0.24 0.99
N GLY A 89 16.18 0.59 1.56
CA GLY A 89 16.22 2.02 1.28
C GLY A 89 16.42 2.32 -0.22
N ARG A 90 17.31 1.58 -0.90
CA ARG A 90 17.49 1.71 -2.36
C ARG A 90 16.25 1.30 -3.14
N ILE A 91 15.61 0.18 -2.77
CA ILE A 91 14.36 -0.26 -3.41
C ILE A 91 13.28 0.80 -3.27
N LEU A 92 13.09 1.34 -2.06
CA LEU A 92 12.11 2.38 -1.79
C LEU A 92 12.40 3.66 -2.58
N GLY A 93 13.67 4.06 -2.68
CA GLY A 93 14.10 5.18 -3.53
C GLY A 93 13.71 4.96 -5.00
N HIS A 94 14.04 3.80 -5.56
CA HIS A 94 13.64 3.44 -6.93
C HIS A 94 12.11 3.41 -7.11
N CYS A 95 11.37 2.92 -6.10
CA CYS A 95 9.90 2.94 -6.14
C CYS A 95 9.36 4.37 -6.16
N VAL A 96 9.85 5.28 -5.31
CA VAL A 96 9.44 6.69 -5.33
C VAL A 96 9.77 7.36 -6.66
N GLU A 97 11.02 7.22 -7.14
CA GLU A 97 11.46 7.80 -8.41
C GLU A 97 10.63 7.29 -9.60
N ARG A 98 10.30 5.99 -9.62
CA ARG A 98 9.43 5.41 -10.64
C ARG A 98 8.00 5.89 -10.49
N PHE A 99 7.50 6.04 -9.26
CA PHE A 99 6.11 6.43 -8.98
C PHE A 99 5.79 7.85 -9.47
N ILE A 100 6.74 8.78 -9.37
CA ILE A 100 6.59 10.16 -9.85
C ILE A 100 6.83 10.33 -11.36
N ARG A 101 7.16 9.26 -12.09
CA ARG A 101 7.31 9.30 -13.55
C ARG A 101 5.97 9.56 -14.22
N ARG A 102 6.01 10.33 -15.30
CA ARG A 102 4.81 10.70 -16.08
C ARG A 102 4.01 9.49 -16.56
N ASP A 103 4.66 8.40 -16.96
CA ASP A 103 3.98 7.18 -17.46
C ASP A 103 3.23 6.40 -16.36
N VAL A 104 3.40 6.79 -15.09
CA VAL A 104 2.69 6.22 -13.94
C VAL A 104 1.47 7.03 -13.55
N TRP A 105 1.55 8.37 -13.57
CA TRP A 105 0.49 9.24 -13.06
C TRP A 105 -0.31 9.99 -14.15
N ALA A 106 0.21 10.07 -15.39
CA ALA A 106 -0.40 10.87 -16.44
C ALA A 106 -1.43 10.08 -17.25
N TYR A 107 -2.36 9.42 -16.59
CA TYR A 107 -3.49 8.79 -17.26
C TYR A 107 -4.55 9.83 -17.66
N SER A 108 -5.51 9.45 -18.52
CA SER A 108 -6.48 10.37 -19.14
C SER A 108 -7.26 11.20 -18.13
N GLN A 109 -7.57 10.64 -16.97
CA GLN A 109 -8.31 11.25 -15.88
C GLN A 109 -7.56 12.40 -15.20
N SER A 110 -6.22 12.38 -15.19
CA SER A 110 -5.40 13.49 -14.65
C SER A 110 -5.74 14.81 -15.33
N LYS A 111 -6.14 14.75 -16.60
CA LYS A 111 -6.50 15.92 -17.39
C LYS A 111 -7.93 16.39 -17.12
N SER A 112 -8.86 15.48 -17.00
CA SER A 112 -10.30 15.80 -16.91
C SER A 112 -10.81 15.89 -15.48
N TYR A 113 -10.29 15.07 -14.56
CA TYR A 113 -10.81 14.93 -13.20
C TYR A 113 -9.94 15.57 -12.14
N TRP A 114 -8.62 15.38 -12.18
CA TRP A 114 -7.74 15.78 -11.11
C TRP A 114 -6.95 17.05 -11.39
N GLY A 115 -6.85 17.47 -12.65
CA GLY A 115 -6.14 18.68 -13.02
C GLY A 115 -6.79 19.96 -12.48
N LYS A 116 -5.95 20.92 -12.11
CA LYS A 116 -6.35 22.25 -11.64
C LYS A 116 -6.93 23.10 -12.79
N LYS A 117 -7.86 24.00 -12.50
CA LYS A 117 -8.39 24.96 -13.48
C LYS A 117 -7.82 26.36 -13.23
N PRO A 118 -7.37 27.14 -14.23
CA PRO A 118 -7.22 26.71 -15.63
C PRO A 118 -6.31 25.49 -15.68
N TRP A 119 -6.49 24.61 -16.66
CA TRP A 119 -5.93 23.27 -16.61
C TRP A 119 -4.41 23.23 -16.41
N ALA A 120 -4.00 22.61 -15.32
CA ALA A 120 -2.64 22.22 -15.05
C ALA A 120 -2.63 20.74 -14.61
N PRO A 121 -1.81 19.88 -15.19
CA PRO A 121 -1.77 18.48 -14.84
C PRO A 121 -1.15 18.31 -13.46
N ASP A 122 -1.97 17.98 -12.49
CA ASP A 122 -1.58 17.79 -11.11
C ASP A 122 -2.32 16.55 -10.58
N PRO A 123 -1.62 15.42 -10.34
CA PRO A 123 -2.25 14.18 -9.91
C PRO A 123 -2.70 14.22 -8.45
N CYS A 124 -2.27 15.21 -7.67
CA CYS A 124 -2.53 15.30 -6.24
C CYS A 124 -3.49 16.43 -5.85
N TYR A 125 -3.89 17.26 -6.82
CA TYR A 125 -4.67 18.48 -6.55
C TYR A 125 -6.02 18.19 -5.87
N ARG A 126 -6.68 17.12 -6.27
CA ARG A 126 -7.98 16.70 -5.73
C ARG A 126 -8.22 15.21 -5.98
N GLU A 127 -8.98 14.57 -5.07
CA GLU A 127 -9.36 13.15 -5.21
C GLU A 127 -8.13 12.24 -5.42
N ASN A 128 -8.25 11.18 -6.19
CA ASN A 128 -7.12 10.33 -6.64
C ASN A 128 -6.30 9.69 -5.49
N VAL A 129 -6.96 9.36 -4.37
CA VAL A 129 -6.27 8.79 -3.19
C VAL A 129 -5.55 7.48 -3.50
N MET A 130 -6.00 6.74 -4.52
CA MET A 130 -5.31 5.56 -5.03
C MET A 130 -3.91 5.86 -5.61
N TYR A 131 -3.59 7.12 -5.90
CA TYR A 131 -2.26 7.58 -6.25
C TYR A 131 -1.59 8.28 -5.06
N THR A 132 -2.25 9.31 -4.52
CA THR A 132 -1.68 10.15 -3.46
C THR A 132 -1.42 9.37 -2.18
N GLY A 133 -2.34 8.48 -1.80
CA GLY A 133 -2.18 7.64 -0.60
C GLY A 133 -1.01 6.67 -0.70
N HIS A 134 -0.85 6.02 -1.86
CA HIS A 134 0.29 5.12 -2.10
C HIS A 134 1.62 5.88 -2.14
N LEU A 135 1.65 7.06 -2.77
CA LEU A 135 2.85 7.89 -2.79
C LEU A 135 3.26 8.33 -1.37
N LEU A 136 2.29 8.80 -0.56
CA LEU A 136 2.54 9.15 0.84
C LEU A 136 3.14 7.97 1.61
N GLN A 137 2.60 6.78 1.43
CA GLN A 137 3.09 5.60 2.16
C GLN A 137 4.49 5.18 1.70
N LEU A 138 4.80 5.26 0.40
CA LEU A 138 6.16 5.02 -0.09
C LEU A 138 7.15 6.04 0.47
N LEU A 139 6.79 7.31 0.52
CA LEU A 139 7.62 8.38 1.09
C LEU A 139 7.83 8.20 2.59
N ALA A 140 6.81 7.77 3.33
CA ALA A 140 6.92 7.48 4.75
C ALA A 140 7.86 6.29 5.02
N PHE A 141 7.75 5.21 4.26
CA PHE A 141 8.70 4.10 4.34
C PHE A 141 10.11 4.52 3.93
N TYR A 142 10.25 5.30 2.85
CA TYR A 142 11.56 5.78 2.43
C TYR A 142 12.27 6.52 3.55
N GLU A 143 11.65 7.52 4.15
CA GLU A 143 12.23 8.26 5.27
C GLU A 143 12.49 7.36 6.48
N TRP A 144 11.56 6.46 6.81
CA TRP A 144 11.71 5.54 7.93
C TRP A 144 12.98 4.67 7.83
N PHE A 145 13.26 4.14 6.63
CA PHE A 145 14.39 3.24 6.43
C PHE A 145 15.71 3.94 6.12
N THR A 146 15.66 5.13 5.53
CA THR A 146 16.87 5.86 5.09
C THR A 146 17.26 7.03 5.97
N HIS A 147 16.32 7.56 6.75
CA HIS A 147 16.44 8.85 7.46
C HIS A 147 16.75 10.02 6.52
N ASP A 148 16.56 9.87 5.23
CA ASP A 148 16.82 10.87 4.22
C ASP A 148 15.58 11.74 3.99
N ARG A 149 15.73 13.04 4.22
CA ARG A 149 14.66 14.04 4.16
C ARG A 149 14.59 14.78 2.83
N ARG A 150 15.28 14.29 1.79
CA ARG A 150 15.34 15.00 0.48
C ARG A 150 13.97 15.38 -0.07
N TYR A 151 12.95 14.56 0.13
CA TYR A 151 11.59 14.83 -0.33
C TYR A 151 10.80 15.81 0.57
N TRP A 152 11.24 16.03 1.80
CA TRP A 152 10.76 17.12 2.65
C TRP A 152 11.40 18.44 2.29
N ASP A 153 12.71 18.45 2.18
CA ASP A 153 13.51 19.66 2.07
C ASP A 153 13.60 20.16 0.62
N GLY A 154 13.80 19.25 -0.34
CA GLY A 154 13.92 19.56 -1.77
C GLY A 154 12.67 19.23 -2.59
N GLY A 155 11.87 18.28 -2.14
CA GLY A 155 10.66 17.86 -2.85
C GLY A 155 10.91 17.09 -4.14
N PHE A 156 9.90 17.11 -5.02
CA PHE A 156 9.90 16.43 -6.32
C PHE A 156 8.94 17.11 -7.30
N ASP A 157 9.16 16.91 -8.59
CA ASP A 157 8.35 17.50 -9.63
C ASP A 157 7.49 16.44 -10.36
N PHE A 158 6.22 16.71 -10.53
CA PHE A 158 5.37 16.05 -11.53
C PHE A 158 5.53 16.75 -12.86
N VAL A 159 6.28 16.15 -13.79
CA VAL A 159 6.57 16.73 -15.08
C VAL A 159 5.62 16.22 -16.14
N TRP A 160 4.72 17.09 -16.63
CA TRP A 160 3.86 16.80 -17.80
C TRP A 160 4.63 16.95 -19.11
N LYS A 161 5.33 18.05 -19.25
CA LYS A 161 6.29 18.37 -20.31
C LYS A 161 7.29 19.40 -19.75
N PRO A 162 8.45 19.64 -20.38
CA PRO A 162 9.55 20.43 -19.79
C PRO A 162 9.13 21.77 -19.17
N GLN A 163 8.21 22.49 -19.79
CA GLN A 163 7.73 23.81 -19.31
C GLN A 163 6.47 23.73 -18.46
N GLN A 164 5.99 22.53 -18.14
CA GLN A 164 4.75 22.32 -17.40
C GLN A 164 4.95 21.24 -16.35
N LYS A 165 5.27 21.68 -15.14
CA LYS A 165 5.50 20.83 -13.98
C LYS A 165 4.84 21.39 -12.74
N VAL A 166 4.56 20.51 -11.79
CA VAL A 166 4.05 20.88 -10.48
C VAL A 166 4.99 20.35 -9.42
N HIS A 167 5.45 21.24 -8.56
CA HIS A 167 6.37 20.90 -7.48
C HIS A 167 5.60 20.53 -6.21
N TYR A 168 6.03 19.44 -5.58
CA TYR A 168 5.54 18.98 -4.28
C TYR A 168 6.70 18.71 -3.33
N THR A 169 6.49 18.99 -2.06
CA THR A 169 7.22 18.40 -0.93
C THR A 169 6.32 17.39 -0.25
N VAL A 170 6.86 16.56 0.65
CA VAL A 170 6.05 15.66 1.48
C VAL A 170 5.03 16.46 2.29
N GLN A 171 5.43 17.59 2.88
CA GLN A 171 4.51 18.45 3.64
C GLN A 171 3.32 18.89 2.77
N ARG A 172 3.59 19.41 1.57
CA ARG A 172 2.50 19.85 0.67
C ARG A 172 1.58 18.70 0.29
N LEU A 173 2.12 17.50 0.07
CA LEU A 173 1.30 16.33 -0.27
C LEU A 173 0.41 15.92 0.92
N ILE A 174 0.93 15.97 2.14
CA ILE A 174 0.16 15.77 3.37
C ILE A 174 -0.95 16.81 3.47
N ASP A 175 -0.62 18.10 3.34
CA ASP A 175 -1.58 19.20 3.49
C ASP A 175 -2.76 19.04 2.54
N VAL A 176 -2.51 18.85 1.24
CA VAL A 176 -3.57 18.63 0.24
C VAL A 176 -4.41 17.41 0.54
N THR A 177 -3.81 16.33 1.04
CA THR A 177 -4.55 15.10 1.38
C THR A 177 -5.42 15.30 2.62
N VAL A 178 -4.87 15.91 3.67
CA VAL A 178 -5.58 16.17 4.93
C VAL A 178 -6.70 17.21 4.74
N GLU A 179 -6.47 18.25 3.94
CA GLU A 179 -7.53 19.21 3.57
C GLU A 179 -8.71 18.51 2.91
N GLN A 180 -8.48 17.57 2.01
CA GLN A 180 -9.54 16.78 1.37
C GLN A 180 -10.25 15.86 2.37
N MET A 181 -9.52 15.22 3.30
CA MET A 181 -10.11 14.43 4.38
C MET A 181 -11.06 15.26 5.24
N ARG A 182 -10.64 16.47 5.61
CA ARG A 182 -11.42 17.38 6.45
C ARG A 182 -12.63 17.95 5.74
N ALA A 183 -12.52 18.21 4.45
CA ALA A 183 -13.61 18.71 3.60
C ALA A 183 -14.68 17.65 3.30
N ASN A 184 -14.39 16.37 3.51
CA ASN A 184 -15.34 15.27 3.28
C ASN A 184 -16.00 14.85 4.62
N ASP A 185 -17.31 14.74 4.65
CA ASP A 185 -18.06 14.32 5.83
C ASP A 185 -17.64 12.94 6.35
N SER A 186 -17.28 12.03 5.44
CA SER A 186 -16.74 10.72 5.79
C SER A 186 -15.36 10.78 6.44
N GLY A 187 -14.58 11.83 6.20
CA GLY A 187 -13.17 11.92 6.58
C GLY A 187 -12.22 11.20 5.62
N GLY A 188 -12.74 10.62 4.54
CA GLY A 188 -11.93 9.96 3.51
C GLY A 188 -11.69 10.84 2.28
N VAL A 189 -10.76 10.43 1.42
CA VAL A 189 -10.48 11.05 0.13
C VAL A 189 -11.00 10.13 -0.97
N THR A 190 -11.68 10.70 -1.98
CA THR A 190 -12.20 9.94 -3.12
C THR A 190 -11.09 9.49 -4.07
N CYS A 191 -11.29 8.34 -4.70
CA CYS A 191 -10.41 7.81 -5.75
C CYS A 191 -10.73 8.48 -7.09
N GLU A 192 -11.75 7.97 -7.77
CA GLU A 192 -12.38 8.62 -8.89
C GLU A 192 -13.41 9.65 -8.40
N PRO A 193 -13.92 10.51 -9.29
CA PRO A 193 -14.86 11.55 -8.90
C PRO A 193 -16.08 11.04 -8.14
N GLY A 194 -16.08 11.30 -6.86
CA GLY A 194 -17.18 10.92 -5.98
C GLY A 194 -17.15 9.47 -5.49
N LEU A 195 -16.13 8.67 -5.83
CA LEU A 195 -16.02 7.26 -5.42
C LEU A 195 -15.05 7.09 -4.25
N LEU A 196 -15.52 6.53 -3.17
CA LEU A 196 -14.77 6.35 -1.94
C LEU A 196 -14.55 4.85 -1.68
N PHE A 197 -13.30 4.45 -1.56
CA PHE A 197 -12.89 3.07 -1.34
C PHE A 197 -12.20 2.91 -0.01
N PHE A 198 -12.56 1.87 0.74
CA PHE A 198 -11.93 1.56 2.01
C PHE A 198 -10.43 1.21 1.85
N PRO A 199 -10.02 0.29 0.94
CA PRO A 199 -8.62 -0.07 0.80
C PRO A 199 -7.74 1.14 0.45
N CYS A 200 -8.18 2.02 -0.44
CA CYS A 200 -7.38 3.16 -0.87
C CYS A 200 -7.13 4.17 0.26
N ASN A 201 -8.11 4.37 1.14
CA ASN A 201 -7.97 5.30 2.27
C ASN A 201 -7.08 4.77 3.41
N ASN A 202 -6.83 3.48 3.49
CA ASN A 202 -5.90 2.93 4.48
C ASN A 202 -4.46 3.44 4.28
N HIS A 203 -4.04 3.67 3.04
CA HIS A 203 -2.67 4.05 2.71
C HIS A 203 -2.27 5.42 3.27
N PRO A 204 -3.04 6.51 3.05
CA PRO A 204 -2.69 7.80 3.64
C PRO A 204 -2.77 7.77 5.17
N HIS A 205 -3.72 7.06 5.78
CA HIS A 205 -3.80 6.97 7.24
C HIS A 205 -2.61 6.23 7.84
N TYR A 206 -2.16 5.14 7.22
CA TYR A 206 -0.94 4.46 7.64
C TYR A 206 0.31 5.36 7.47
N ALA A 207 0.42 6.05 6.33
CA ALA A 207 1.52 6.99 6.08
C ALA A 207 1.56 8.11 7.13
N LEU A 208 0.43 8.75 7.41
CA LEU A 208 0.32 9.80 8.43
C LEU A 208 0.69 9.29 9.82
N LYS A 209 0.35 8.04 10.13
CA LYS A 209 0.76 7.40 11.38
C LYS A 209 2.29 7.24 11.48
N LEU A 210 2.95 6.82 10.40
CA LEU A 210 4.42 6.74 10.35
C LEU A 210 5.07 8.11 10.43
N PHE A 211 4.56 9.12 9.72
CA PHE A 211 5.05 10.49 9.82
C PHE A 211 4.86 11.07 11.22
N SER A 212 3.77 10.73 11.92
CA SER A 212 3.60 11.13 13.32
C SER A 212 4.69 10.51 14.20
N ARG A 213 5.08 9.26 13.96
CA ARG A 213 6.19 8.62 14.68
C ARG A 213 7.56 9.21 14.35
N LEU A 214 7.73 9.73 13.16
CA LEU A 214 8.93 10.47 12.76
C LEU A 214 8.96 11.90 13.30
N GLY A 215 7.90 12.35 13.99
CA GLY A 215 7.84 13.66 14.64
C GLY A 215 7.32 14.79 13.75
N HIS A 216 6.70 14.49 12.60
CA HIS A 216 6.26 15.52 11.65
C HIS A 216 4.88 16.12 11.95
N GLY A 217 4.09 15.52 12.84
CA GLY A 217 2.77 16.03 13.19
C GLY A 217 1.86 14.99 13.85
N ASP A 218 0.62 15.37 14.11
CA ASP A 218 -0.42 14.47 14.61
C ASP A 218 -1.70 14.60 13.77
N TRP A 219 -2.13 13.50 13.20
CA TRP A 219 -3.34 13.37 12.38
C TRP A 219 -4.31 12.32 12.95
N SER A 220 -4.19 12.01 14.24
CA SER A 220 -5.00 10.99 14.91
C SER A 220 -6.51 11.30 14.88
N ALA A 221 -6.88 12.59 14.93
CA ALA A 221 -8.26 13.02 14.83
C ALA A 221 -8.85 12.78 13.43
N ASP A 222 -8.07 13.03 12.38
CA ASP A 222 -8.48 12.78 10.99
C ASP A 222 -8.66 11.27 10.76
N ALA A 223 -7.73 10.45 11.26
CA ALA A 223 -7.83 8.99 11.21
C ALA A 223 -9.06 8.47 11.97
N ALA A 224 -9.33 8.99 13.17
CA ALA A 224 -10.49 8.58 13.97
C ALA A 224 -11.83 8.94 13.30
N LYS A 225 -11.92 10.08 12.62
CA LYS A 225 -13.11 10.49 11.84
C LYS A 225 -13.40 9.48 10.74
N TRP A 226 -12.39 9.15 9.92
CA TRP A 226 -12.52 8.17 8.85
C TRP A 226 -12.85 6.79 9.37
N GLU A 227 -12.09 6.29 10.37
CA GLU A 227 -12.30 4.96 10.97
C GLU A 227 -13.74 4.77 11.44
N LYS A 228 -14.24 5.75 12.22
CA LYS A 228 -15.62 5.73 12.71
C LYS A 228 -16.65 5.65 11.58
N TRP A 229 -16.48 6.46 10.55
CA TRP A 229 -17.39 6.48 9.42
C TRP A 229 -17.30 5.19 8.61
N ALA A 230 -16.09 4.74 8.30
CA ALA A 230 -15.87 3.56 7.48
C ALA A 230 -16.42 2.28 8.13
N LEU A 231 -16.17 2.09 9.43
CA LEU A 231 -16.68 0.95 10.18
C LEU A 231 -18.21 0.93 10.31
N ALA A 232 -18.84 2.08 10.33
CA ALA A 232 -20.31 2.17 10.36
C ALA A 232 -20.96 1.81 9.00
N HIS A 233 -20.21 1.90 7.89
CA HIS A 233 -20.82 1.88 6.57
C HIS A 233 -20.34 0.74 5.64
N TYR A 234 -19.04 0.39 5.66
CA TYR A 234 -18.50 -0.65 4.75
C TYR A 234 -18.84 -2.08 5.16
N PRO A 235 -18.79 -2.47 6.44
CA PRO A 235 -19.06 -3.86 6.82
C PRO A 235 -20.47 -4.28 6.46
N GLY A 236 -20.61 -5.52 6.04
CA GLY A 236 -21.88 -6.16 5.73
C GLY A 236 -21.78 -7.08 4.51
N PRO A 237 -22.71 -8.04 4.40
CA PRO A 237 -22.67 -9.01 3.31
C PRO A 237 -22.77 -8.30 1.96
N ALA A 238 -21.88 -8.67 1.06
CA ALA A 238 -21.85 -8.14 -0.29
C ALA A 238 -22.28 -9.20 -1.31
N VAL A 239 -23.05 -8.80 -2.31
CA VAL A 239 -23.50 -9.69 -3.38
C VAL A 239 -22.31 -10.17 -4.20
N GLY A 240 -22.14 -11.48 -4.33
CA GLY A 240 -21.05 -12.10 -5.10
C GLY A 240 -19.76 -12.31 -4.32
N GLY A 241 -19.84 -12.30 -2.98
CA GLY A 241 -18.70 -12.61 -2.09
C GLY A 241 -18.10 -11.38 -1.44
N GLY A 242 -17.37 -11.61 -0.34
CA GLY A 242 -16.76 -10.56 0.46
C GLY A 242 -17.63 -10.07 1.63
N ALA A 243 -16.97 -9.50 2.62
CA ALA A 243 -17.58 -8.96 3.84
C ALA A 243 -17.67 -7.43 3.84
N LEU A 244 -17.03 -6.77 2.87
CA LEU A 244 -17.06 -5.32 2.73
C LEU A 244 -17.77 -4.92 1.44
N LYS A 245 -18.59 -3.87 1.53
CA LYS A 245 -19.16 -3.24 0.35
C LYS A 245 -18.05 -2.59 -0.47
N LEU A 246 -18.15 -2.65 -1.79
CA LEU A 246 -17.05 -2.33 -2.68
C LEU A 246 -16.69 -0.84 -2.66
N VAL A 247 -17.67 0.03 -2.88
CA VAL A 247 -17.46 1.46 -3.03
C VAL A 247 -18.69 2.27 -2.59
N TYR A 248 -18.43 3.39 -1.96
CA TYR A 248 -19.43 4.41 -1.64
C TYR A 248 -19.38 5.57 -2.62
N HIS A 249 -20.54 5.99 -3.14
CA HIS A 249 -20.64 7.14 -4.01
C HIS A 249 -21.12 8.35 -3.19
N VAL A 250 -20.25 9.32 -2.95
CA VAL A 250 -20.49 10.44 -2.01
C VAL A 250 -21.63 11.36 -2.44
N ARG A 251 -21.92 11.50 -3.75
CA ARG A 251 -22.98 12.38 -4.25
C ARG A 251 -24.37 11.77 -4.11
N THR A 252 -24.48 10.44 -4.15
CA THR A 252 -25.78 9.74 -4.08
C THR A 252 -26.04 9.15 -2.70
N GLY A 253 -25.03 9.05 -1.86
CA GLY A 253 -25.13 8.40 -0.56
C GLY A 253 -25.30 6.88 -0.63
N LEU A 254 -25.02 6.26 -1.79
CA LEU A 254 -25.27 4.84 -2.03
C LEU A 254 -23.97 4.04 -2.09
N PHE A 255 -24.04 2.80 -1.60
CA PHE A 255 -23.00 1.81 -1.79
C PHE A 255 -23.25 0.97 -3.04
N TYR A 256 -22.16 0.66 -3.73
CA TYR A 256 -22.16 -0.43 -4.69
C TYR A 256 -22.15 -1.75 -3.91
N PRO A 257 -23.22 -2.55 -4.00
CA PRO A 257 -23.47 -3.62 -3.03
C PRO A 257 -22.66 -4.91 -3.27
N ARG A 258 -21.81 -4.91 -4.30
CA ARG A 258 -21.03 -6.10 -4.67
C ARG A 258 -19.74 -6.17 -3.86
N GLY A 259 -19.25 -7.38 -3.66
CA GLY A 259 -18.05 -7.67 -2.89
C GLY A 259 -16.86 -8.06 -3.77
N ASN A 260 -15.71 -8.00 -3.15
CA ASN A 260 -14.45 -8.42 -3.75
C ASN A 260 -13.51 -8.93 -2.63
N PRO A 261 -13.38 -10.26 -2.45
CA PRO A 261 -12.54 -10.82 -1.39
C PRO A 261 -11.07 -10.37 -1.46
N GLY A 262 -10.55 -10.14 -2.66
CA GLY A 262 -9.19 -9.60 -2.82
C GLY A 262 -9.06 -8.18 -2.26
N LEU A 263 -10.08 -7.33 -2.44
CA LEU A 263 -10.12 -6.01 -1.80
C LEU A 263 -10.35 -6.10 -0.29
N ASP A 264 -11.09 -7.08 0.20
CA ASP A 264 -11.22 -7.34 1.63
C ASP A 264 -9.84 -7.65 2.24
N GLY A 265 -9.07 -8.56 1.59
CA GLY A 265 -7.69 -8.85 2.00
C GLY A 265 -6.79 -7.60 1.97
N TRP A 266 -6.83 -6.83 0.87
CA TRP A 266 -6.11 -5.57 0.79
C TRP A 266 -6.51 -4.61 1.92
N SER A 267 -7.81 -4.46 2.16
CA SER A 267 -8.33 -3.57 3.19
C SER A 267 -7.86 -3.98 4.58
N LEU A 268 -7.95 -5.27 4.91
CA LEU A 268 -7.67 -5.76 6.27
C LEU A 268 -6.18 -5.78 6.59
N LEU A 269 -5.31 -6.07 5.62
CA LEU A 269 -3.86 -5.95 5.80
C LEU A 269 -3.48 -4.55 6.33
N TRP A 270 -4.01 -3.52 5.66
CA TRP A 270 -3.62 -2.14 6.00
C TRP A 270 -4.45 -1.55 7.12
N TYR A 271 -5.74 -1.91 7.25
CA TYR A 271 -6.55 -1.46 8.37
C TYR A 271 -6.00 -1.97 9.70
N GLU A 272 -5.64 -3.24 9.81
CA GLU A 272 -4.99 -3.80 11.00
C GLU A 272 -3.73 -3.01 11.38
N ALA A 273 -2.94 -2.61 10.39
CA ALA A 273 -1.68 -1.93 10.58
C ALA A 273 -1.82 -0.54 11.25
N TRP A 274 -2.94 0.19 11.04
CA TRP A 274 -3.13 1.52 11.60
C TRP A 274 -4.34 1.66 12.53
N ALA A 275 -5.27 0.70 12.54
CA ALA A 275 -6.46 0.73 13.37
C ALA A 275 -6.11 1.02 14.84
N ARG A 276 -6.83 1.96 15.44
CA ARG A 276 -6.62 2.30 16.85
C ARG A 276 -6.91 1.11 17.76
N ASP A 277 -8.00 0.41 17.51
CA ASP A 277 -8.37 -0.81 18.21
C ASP A 277 -8.15 -2.03 17.31
N ARG A 278 -7.15 -2.84 17.66
CA ARG A 278 -6.83 -4.08 16.94
C ARG A 278 -7.95 -5.09 16.99
N ALA A 279 -8.67 -5.18 18.11
CA ALA A 279 -9.75 -6.16 18.25
C ALA A 279 -10.83 -5.95 17.18
N THR A 280 -11.19 -4.71 16.87
CA THR A 280 -12.12 -4.37 15.79
C THR A 280 -11.61 -4.86 14.42
N ALA A 281 -10.33 -4.72 14.12
CA ALA A 281 -9.75 -5.22 12.87
C ALA A 281 -9.80 -6.75 12.80
N LEU A 282 -9.50 -7.44 13.91
CA LEU A 282 -9.55 -8.91 13.98
C LEU A 282 -11.00 -9.43 13.86
N ASP A 283 -11.97 -8.76 14.43
CA ASP A 283 -13.39 -9.16 14.31
C ASP A 283 -13.90 -8.96 12.87
N LEU A 284 -13.46 -7.89 12.21
CA LEU A 284 -13.77 -7.68 10.81
C LEU A 284 -13.09 -8.75 9.92
N TRP A 285 -11.86 -9.16 10.25
CA TRP A 285 -11.18 -10.26 9.58
C TRP A 285 -11.96 -11.58 9.72
N LYS A 286 -12.44 -11.93 10.91
CA LYS A 286 -13.31 -13.12 11.10
C LYS A 286 -14.54 -13.08 10.20
N SER A 287 -15.14 -11.90 10.03
CA SER A 287 -16.24 -11.73 9.07
C SER A 287 -15.81 -11.98 7.64
N VAL A 288 -14.63 -11.50 7.23
CA VAL A 288 -14.09 -11.79 5.88
C VAL A 288 -13.92 -13.28 5.68
N VAL A 289 -13.28 -13.98 6.62
CA VAL A 289 -13.04 -15.43 6.54
C VAL A 289 -14.35 -16.22 6.42
N ALA A 290 -15.39 -15.80 7.13
CA ALA A 290 -16.71 -16.42 7.07
C ALA A 290 -17.41 -16.31 5.71
N HIS A 291 -17.00 -15.33 4.88
CA HIS A 291 -17.55 -15.09 3.55
C HIS A 291 -16.68 -15.65 2.42
N ILE A 292 -15.54 -16.28 2.71
CA ILE A 292 -14.68 -16.89 1.69
C ILE A 292 -15.38 -18.16 1.11
N ASP A 293 -15.60 -18.15 -0.20
CA ASP A 293 -15.95 -19.40 -0.91
C ASP A 293 -14.68 -20.23 -1.14
N TRP A 294 -14.38 -21.10 -0.21
CA TRP A 294 -13.16 -21.92 -0.20
C TRP A 294 -12.97 -22.80 -1.43
N ARG A 295 -14.03 -23.10 -2.17
CA ARG A 295 -13.93 -23.89 -3.42
C ARG A 295 -13.14 -23.12 -4.49
N MET A 296 -13.24 -21.80 -4.48
CA MET A 296 -12.51 -20.94 -5.41
C MET A 296 -10.98 -20.93 -5.17
N TYR A 297 -10.56 -21.28 -3.95
CA TYR A 297 -9.17 -21.18 -3.52
C TYR A 297 -8.48 -22.54 -3.34
N SER A 298 -9.20 -23.65 -3.43
CA SER A 298 -8.60 -25.00 -3.40
C SER A 298 -7.75 -25.29 -4.65
N GLU A 299 -8.16 -24.74 -5.79
CA GLU A 299 -7.40 -24.74 -7.06
C GLU A 299 -7.45 -23.33 -7.67
N PRO A 300 -6.67 -22.37 -7.12
CA PRO A 300 -6.78 -20.99 -7.53
C PRO A 300 -6.43 -20.85 -9.01
N THR A 301 -7.31 -20.17 -9.73
CA THR A 301 -7.20 -19.92 -11.18
C THR A 301 -7.49 -18.46 -11.47
N ASP A 302 -7.53 -18.07 -12.73
CA ASP A 302 -8.00 -16.77 -13.16
C ASP A 302 -9.53 -16.62 -13.13
N ALA A 303 -10.24 -17.65 -12.62
CA ALA A 303 -11.67 -17.54 -12.38
C ALA A 303 -12.00 -16.37 -11.46
N VAL A 304 -13.06 -15.65 -11.80
CA VAL A 304 -13.50 -14.46 -11.08
C VAL A 304 -14.05 -14.86 -9.71
N ALA A 305 -13.40 -14.38 -8.65
CA ALA A 305 -13.79 -14.59 -7.26
C ALA A 305 -14.48 -13.36 -6.63
N GLY A 306 -14.65 -12.30 -7.40
CA GLY A 306 -15.24 -11.06 -6.92
C GLY A 306 -15.62 -10.11 -8.05
N HIS A 307 -16.02 -8.90 -7.71
CA HIS A 307 -16.42 -7.88 -8.66
C HIS A 307 -15.48 -6.67 -8.65
N GLY A 308 -15.08 -6.21 -9.84
CA GLY A 308 -14.46 -4.92 -10.05
C GLY A 308 -15.49 -3.87 -10.47
N CYS A 309 -15.19 -2.59 -10.28
CA CYS A 309 -16.03 -1.51 -10.78
C CYS A 309 -15.28 -0.55 -11.72
N CYS A 310 -14.31 0.20 -11.25
CA CYS A 310 -13.70 1.29 -12.00
C CYS A 310 -12.20 1.15 -12.20
N ASP A 311 -11.54 0.43 -11.32
CA ASP A 311 -10.08 0.25 -11.26
C ASP A 311 -9.72 -1.23 -11.36
N PRO A 312 -8.50 -1.55 -11.79
CA PRO A 312 -7.97 -2.90 -11.66
C PRO A 312 -8.04 -3.35 -10.21
N GLN A 313 -8.70 -4.46 -9.99
CA GLN A 313 -8.94 -4.99 -8.66
C GLN A 313 -8.58 -6.48 -8.63
N PRO A 314 -8.16 -7.03 -7.49
CA PRO A 314 -7.80 -8.43 -7.36
C PRO A 314 -9.04 -9.32 -7.41
N VAL A 315 -9.61 -9.47 -8.60
CA VAL A 315 -10.89 -10.19 -8.82
C VAL A 315 -10.71 -11.66 -9.16
N SER A 316 -9.54 -12.09 -9.65
CA SER A 316 -9.29 -13.51 -9.87
C SER A 316 -8.96 -14.23 -8.57
N ALA A 317 -9.28 -15.52 -8.47
CA ALA A 317 -9.04 -16.31 -7.27
C ALA A 317 -7.55 -16.40 -6.92
N SER A 318 -6.67 -16.52 -7.92
CA SER A 318 -5.22 -16.56 -7.74
C SER A 318 -4.67 -15.26 -7.15
N VAL A 319 -5.10 -14.13 -7.66
CA VAL A 319 -4.67 -12.81 -7.17
C VAL A 319 -5.30 -12.51 -5.82
N ALA A 320 -6.60 -12.75 -5.65
CA ALA A 320 -7.30 -12.55 -4.39
C ALA A 320 -6.68 -13.39 -3.26
N ALA A 321 -6.26 -14.64 -3.55
CA ALA A 321 -5.57 -15.49 -2.58
C ALA A 321 -4.31 -14.83 -2.03
N ALA A 322 -3.49 -14.17 -2.86
CA ALA A 322 -2.28 -13.49 -2.41
C ALA A 322 -2.60 -12.34 -1.43
N PHE A 323 -3.63 -11.55 -1.70
CA PHE A 323 -4.06 -10.46 -0.82
C PHE A 323 -4.66 -10.96 0.49
N LEU A 324 -5.51 -11.99 0.41
CA LEU A 324 -6.08 -12.62 1.60
C LEU A 324 -5.01 -13.28 2.48
N CYS A 325 -3.99 -13.89 1.87
CA CYS A 325 -2.83 -14.44 2.56
C CYS A 325 -2.11 -13.40 3.43
N ALA A 326 -1.77 -12.26 2.85
CA ALA A 326 -1.09 -11.17 3.57
C ALA A 326 -1.95 -10.65 4.74
N ALA A 327 -3.26 -10.49 4.52
CA ALA A 327 -4.20 -10.10 5.57
C ALA A 327 -4.34 -11.14 6.67
N ALA A 328 -4.42 -12.43 6.32
CA ALA A 328 -4.49 -13.53 7.28
C ALA A 328 -3.27 -13.52 8.22
N ARG A 329 -2.07 -13.35 7.66
CA ARG A 329 -0.84 -13.24 8.46
C ARG A 329 -0.85 -12.00 9.37
N ALA A 330 -1.29 -10.85 8.87
CA ALA A 330 -1.37 -9.62 9.66
C ALA A 330 -2.41 -9.74 10.80
N CYS A 331 -3.49 -10.47 10.57
CA CYS A 331 -4.56 -10.70 11.54
C CYS A 331 -4.34 -11.92 12.45
N ASP A 332 -3.11 -12.45 12.56
CA ASP A 332 -2.76 -13.63 13.38
C ASP A 332 -3.61 -14.87 13.08
N ASP A 333 -3.94 -15.09 11.82
CA ASP A 333 -4.67 -16.28 11.36
C ASP A 333 -3.80 -17.17 10.44
N PRO A 334 -2.81 -17.88 11.02
CA PRO A 334 -1.91 -18.72 10.25
C PRO A 334 -2.61 -19.90 9.58
N ALA A 335 -3.74 -20.34 10.10
CA ALA A 335 -4.50 -21.46 9.52
C ALA A 335 -5.13 -21.05 8.19
N THR A 336 -5.81 -19.91 8.15
CA THR A 336 -6.34 -19.34 6.91
C THR A 336 -5.21 -19.01 5.92
N ALA A 337 -4.12 -18.44 6.39
CA ALA A 337 -2.96 -18.16 5.54
C ALA A 337 -2.43 -19.43 4.89
N ALA A 338 -2.15 -20.49 5.65
CA ALA A 338 -1.63 -21.75 5.13
C ALA A 338 -2.59 -22.40 4.11
N ARG A 339 -3.90 -22.31 4.35
CA ARG A 339 -4.93 -22.83 3.45
C ARG A 339 -4.96 -22.11 2.10
N LEU A 340 -4.62 -20.82 2.07
CA LEU A 340 -4.52 -20.03 0.83
C LEU A 340 -3.14 -20.19 0.17
N GLU A 341 -2.06 -20.18 0.96
CA GLU A 341 -0.68 -20.27 0.48
C GLU A 341 -0.40 -21.60 -0.21
N GLY A 342 -0.82 -22.72 0.37
CA GLY A 342 -0.48 -24.05 -0.14
C GLY A 342 -0.84 -24.24 -1.61
N PRO A 343 -2.11 -24.10 -2.02
CA PRO A 343 -2.52 -24.23 -3.42
C PRO A 343 -1.93 -23.15 -4.33
N LEU A 344 -1.82 -21.90 -3.84
CA LEU A 344 -1.26 -20.79 -4.60
C LEU A 344 0.22 -21.03 -4.92
N ASP A 345 1.00 -21.41 -3.90
CA ASP A 345 2.43 -21.66 -4.03
C ASP A 345 2.71 -22.89 -4.90
N ALA A 346 1.96 -23.96 -4.73
CA ALA A 346 2.11 -25.19 -5.51
C ALA A 346 1.96 -24.94 -7.01
N LYS A 347 1.10 -23.99 -7.39
CA LYS A 347 0.79 -23.72 -8.79
C LYS A 347 1.63 -22.60 -9.39
N TYR A 348 1.92 -21.54 -8.67
CA TYR A 348 2.46 -20.30 -9.23
C TYR A 348 3.78 -19.85 -8.65
N LEU A 349 4.20 -20.36 -7.48
CA LEU A 349 5.40 -19.83 -6.85
C LEU A 349 6.67 -20.31 -7.52
N VAL A 350 7.43 -19.39 -8.08
CA VAL A 350 8.78 -19.60 -8.59
C VAL A 350 9.77 -19.35 -7.46
N ARG A 351 10.49 -20.42 -7.07
CA ARG A 351 11.58 -20.40 -6.09
C ARG A 351 12.86 -20.85 -6.79
N ARG A 352 13.77 -19.96 -7.01
CA ARG A 352 15.14 -20.26 -7.49
C ARG A 352 16.06 -19.11 -7.11
N ALA A 353 17.37 -19.36 -7.07
CA ALA A 353 18.36 -18.40 -6.58
C ALA A 353 18.09 -16.95 -7.07
N GLY A 354 17.88 -16.04 -6.15
CA GLY A 354 17.57 -14.63 -6.39
C GLY A 354 16.19 -14.35 -7.01
N ARG A 355 15.29 -15.33 -7.02
CA ARG A 355 13.94 -15.20 -7.59
C ARG A 355 12.89 -15.84 -6.67
N TYR A 356 11.99 -15.01 -6.18
CA TYR A 356 10.83 -15.42 -5.38
C TYR A 356 9.62 -14.61 -5.82
N TYR A 357 8.79 -15.16 -6.71
CA TYR A 357 7.62 -14.48 -7.25
C TYR A 357 6.54 -15.46 -7.69
N LEU A 358 5.31 -14.97 -7.80
CA LEU A 358 4.19 -15.71 -8.37
C LEU A 358 4.17 -15.52 -9.90
N ASP A 359 4.24 -16.60 -10.65
CA ASP A 359 4.17 -16.58 -12.13
C ASP A 359 2.71 -16.49 -12.58
N LEU A 360 2.12 -15.34 -12.34
CA LEU A 360 0.79 -14.95 -12.75
C LEU A 360 0.84 -14.08 -13.99
N ASP A 361 -0.33 -13.73 -14.52
CA ASP A 361 -0.44 -12.75 -15.58
C ASP A 361 0.36 -11.49 -15.27
N ARG A 362 1.01 -10.95 -16.31
CA ARG A 362 1.92 -9.79 -16.20
C ARG A 362 1.37 -8.66 -15.34
N GLU A 363 0.10 -8.40 -15.46
CA GLU A 363 -0.60 -7.29 -14.79
C GLU A 363 -0.57 -7.39 -13.28
N TRP A 364 -0.68 -8.59 -12.73
CA TRP A 364 -0.69 -8.84 -11.28
C TRP A 364 0.59 -9.49 -10.77
N ARG A 365 1.51 -9.88 -11.66
CA ARG A 365 2.72 -10.62 -11.30
C ARG A 365 3.49 -9.94 -10.16
N ILE A 366 3.81 -8.66 -10.29
CA ILE A 366 4.54 -7.92 -9.24
C ILE A 366 3.64 -7.70 -8.02
N GLY A 367 2.40 -7.26 -8.22
CA GLY A 367 1.50 -6.93 -7.12
C GLY A 367 1.17 -8.13 -6.24
N ALA A 368 0.78 -9.26 -6.83
CA ALA A 368 0.48 -10.48 -6.08
C ALA A 368 1.73 -11.10 -5.45
N SER A 369 2.88 -11.07 -6.16
CA SER A 369 4.16 -11.49 -5.59
C SER A 369 4.53 -10.67 -4.36
N ALA A 370 4.32 -9.35 -4.41
CA ALA A 370 4.56 -8.47 -3.28
C ALA A 370 3.68 -8.84 -2.07
N GLN A 371 2.41 -9.16 -2.27
CA GLN A 371 1.53 -9.61 -1.19
C GLN A 371 2.01 -10.95 -0.60
N ARG A 372 2.46 -11.88 -1.45
CA ARG A 372 3.01 -13.15 -0.97
C ARG A 372 4.32 -12.97 -0.19
N ILE A 373 5.17 -12.01 -0.60
CA ILE A 373 6.40 -11.63 0.12
C ILE A 373 6.06 -10.96 1.46
N ILE A 374 5.05 -10.10 1.51
CA ILE A 374 4.56 -9.52 2.76
C ILE A 374 4.10 -10.63 3.71
N ALA A 375 3.32 -11.59 3.24
CA ALA A 375 2.88 -12.73 4.04
C ALA A 375 4.07 -13.55 4.58
N LEU A 376 5.10 -13.77 3.75
CA LEU A 376 6.34 -14.44 4.16
C LEU A 376 7.04 -13.64 5.28
N ALA A 377 7.27 -12.36 5.10
CA ALA A 377 7.96 -11.52 6.08
C ALA A 377 7.19 -11.45 7.41
N ILE A 378 5.86 -11.33 7.37
CA ILE A 378 5.01 -11.34 8.57
C ILE A 378 5.10 -12.70 9.28
N SER A 379 5.11 -13.82 8.56
CA SER A 379 5.24 -15.15 9.17
C SER A 379 6.57 -15.34 9.92
N HIS A 380 7.56 -14.51 9.62
CA HIS A 380 8.85 -14.48 10.29
C HIS A 380 8.99 -13.32 11.32
N GLY A 381 7.90 -12.63 11.65
CA GLY A 381 7.84 -11.65 12.73
C GLY A 381 7.85 -10.17 12.29
N SER A 382 7.74 -9.86 10.99
CA SER A 382 7.47 -8.49 10.57
C SER A 382 6.07 -8.05 10.97
N SER A 383 5.91 -6.77 11.32
CA SER A 383 4.60 -6.21 11.66
C SER A 383 4.50 -4.74 11.27
N PHE A 384 3.63 -4.43 10.33
CA PHE A 384 3.31 -3.04 9.99
C PHE A 384 2.68 -2.31 11.17
N ARG A 385 1.90 -3.02 11.99
CA ARG A 385 1.34 -2.47 13.22
C ARG A 385 2.41 -2.10 14.24
N ALA A 386 3.37 -2.98 14.49
CA ALA A 386 4.48 -2.68 15.37
C ALA A 386 5.29 -1.47 14.85
N LEU A 387 5.48 -1.36 13.54
CA LEU A 387 6.11 -0.20 12.93
C LEU A 387 5.31 1.09 13.20
N ALA A 388 3.98 1.04 13.14
CA ALA A 388 3.11 2.18 13.34
C ALA A 388 2.93 2.59 14.81
N PHE A 389 3.00 1.65 15.77
CA PHE A 389 2.71 1.90 17.17
C PHE A 389 3.92 1.78 18.11
N GLY A 390 5.01 1.13 17.69
CA GLY A 390 6.24 1.05 18.47
C GLY A 390 6.29 -0.11 19.49
N HIS A 391 5.55 -1.17 19.23
CA HIS A 391 5.48 -2.33 20.13
C HIS A 391 6.12 -3.56 19.49
#